data_f6efe712a9c7e625a7642a742a07d496
#
_entry.id   f6efe712a9c7e625a7642a742a07d496
#
_cell.length_a   1.000
_cell.length_b   1.000
_cell.length_c   1.000
_cell.angle_alpha   90.00
_cell.angle_beta   90.00
_cell.angle_gamma   90.00
#
_symmetry.space_group_name_H-M   'P 1'
#
loop_
_entity.id
_entity.type
_entity.pdbx_description
1 polymer ?
#
loop_
_entity_poly.entity_id
_entity_poly.type
_entity_poly.pdbx_seq_one_letter_code
_entity_poly.pdbx_strand_id
1 'polypeptide(L)'
;MCIRDRADTVKRNIDKATGNLEGVNYEEIRYEGYGIGGAAIIVDTMTDNRVRTVAEVRHAFAKHGGNMGTEGSVAFQFKHCGQFVFAPGTDEDKVMEVALEAGAEDVVTDDDGAIEVITAPGDFEAVKNALEAAGLKPEVAEVTMRAENTIDVVGEDAAKMQRLLDVLEDLSLIHI
;
A
#
# COMPACT_ATOMS: atom_id res chain seq x y z
N MET A 1 -17.46 17.26 -22.70
CA MET A 1 -16.90 15.97 -22.27
C MET A 1 -17.93 15.29 -21.37
N CYS A 2 -18.54 14.20 -21.85
CA CYS A 2 -19.74 13.64 -21.24
C CYS A 2 -19.41 12.76 -20.04
N ILE A 3 -20.08 13.00 -18.90
CA ILE A 3 -19.98 12.18 -17.66
C ILE A 3 -20.29 10.69 -17.93
N ARG A 4 -21.03 10.42 -19.00
CA ARG A 4 -21.42 9.07 -19.45
C ARG A 4 -20.22 8.20 -19.85
N ASP A 5 -19.20 8.79 -20.49
CA ASP A 5 -18.00 8.06 -20.94
C ASP A 5 -17.14 7.56 -19.77
N ARG A 6 -17.17 8.25 -18.61
CA ARG A 6 -16.44 7.85 -17.42
C ARG A 6 -17.06 6.63 -16.73
N ALA A 7 -18.39 6.58 -16.64
CA ALA A 7 -19.11 5.46 -16.04
C ALA A 7 -18.91 4.16 -16.83
N ASP A 8 -18.97 4.23 -18.16
CA ASP A 8 -18.75 3.08 -19.03
C ASP A 8 -17.29 2.63 -19.03
N THR A 9 -16.35 3.57 -18.88
CA THR A 9 -14.92 3.26 -18.75
C THR A 9 -14.62 2.58 -17.41
N VAL A 10 -15.18 3.11 -16.33
CA VAL A 10 -15.06 2.51 -14.97
C VAL A 10 -15.68 1.12 -14.95
N LYS A 11 -16.90 0.95 -15.47
CA LYS A 11 -17.56 -0.35 -15.53
C LYS A 11 -16.74 -1.36 -16.35
N ARG A 12 -16.25 -0.96 -17.53
CA ARG A 12 -15.42 -1.81 -18.37
C ARG A 12 -14.10 -2.19 -17.70
N ASN A 13 -13.50 -1.29 -16.92
CA ASN A 13 -12.29 -1.58 -16.14
C ASN A 13 -12.59 -2.52 -14.96
N ILE A 14 -13.73 -2.36 -14.30
CA ILE A 14 -14.18 -3.28 -13.25
C ILE A 14 -14.48 -4.67 -13.86
N ASP A 15 -15.20 -4.73 -14.97
CA ASP A 15 -15.49 -5.99 -15.67
C ASP A 15 -14.22 -6.69 -16.17
N LYS A 16 -13.20 -5.90 -16.55
CA LYS A 16 -11.85 -6.38 -16.86
C LYS A 16 -11.14 -6.94 -15.62
N ALA A 17 -11.12 -6.20 -14.52
CA ALA A 17 -10.46 -6.58 -13.29
C ALA A 17 -11.10 -7.81 -12.61
N THR A 18 -12.40 -8.02 -12.79
CA THR A 18 -13.16 -9.17 -12.26
C THR A 18 -13.11 -10.41 -13.16
N GLY A 19 -12.34 -10.38 -14.25
CA GLY A 19 -12.22 -11.52 -15.18
C GLY A 19 -13.47 -11.81 -16.01
N ASN A 20 -14.45 -10.91 -16.03
CA ASN A 20 -15.72 -11.09 -16.77
C ASN A 20 -15.61 -10.82 -18.28
N LEU A 21 -14.41 -10.49 -18.78
CA LEU A 21 -14.14 -10.36 -20.22
C LEU A 21 -13.31 -11.55 -20.68
N GLU A 22 -13.88 -12.38 -21.52
CA GLU A 22 -13.19 -13.50 -22.15
C GLU A 22 -11.94 -13.00 -22.90
N GLY A 23 -10.77 -13.53 -22.50
CA GLY A 23 -9.51 -13.37 -23.24
C GLY A 23 -8.52 -12.33 -22.69
N VAL A 24 -8.79 -11.68 -21.54
CA VAL A 24 -7.80 -10.79 -20.88
C VAL A 24 -7.29 -11.46 -19.61
N ASN A 25 -6.03 -11.89 -19.65
CA ASN A 25 -5.34 -12.36 -18.46
C ASN A 25 -4.64 -11.18 -17.80
N TYR A 26 -4.99 -10.89 -16.54
CA TYR A 26 -4.25 -9.95 -15.71
C TYR A 26 -3.16 -10.69 -14.94
N GLU A 27 -1.97 -10.10 -14.89
CA GLU A 27 -0.85 -10.57 -14.10
C GLU A 27 -0.56 -9.56 -13.00
N GLU A 28 -0.39 -10.06 -11.79
CA GLU A 28 0.15 -9.25 -10.67
C GLU A 28 1.66 -9.21 -10.79
N ILE A 29 2.21 -8.01 -10.83
CA ILE A 29 3.66 -7.81 -10.96
C ILE A 29 4.10 -6.78 -9.93
N ARG A 30 5.12 -7.14 -9.16
CA ARG A 30 5.78 -6.24 -8.22
C ARG A 30 7.01 -5.62 -8.86
N TYR A 31 7.11 -4.31 -8.77
CA TYR A 31 8.30 -3.54 -9.11
C TYR A 31 8.88 -2.93 -7.86
N GLU A 32 10.19 -2.85 -7.82
CA GLU A 32 10.95 -2.34 -6.70
C GLU A 32 11.90 -1.25 -7.18
N GLY A 33 12.13 -0.27 -6.34
CA GLY A 33 13.04 0.81 -6.67
C GLY A 33 13.32 1.75 -5.51
N TYR A 34 14.17 2.71 -5.80
CA TYR A 34 14.48 3.80 -4.88
C TYR A 34 13.97 5.11 -5.46
N GLY A 35 13.21 5.85 -4.66
CA GLY A 35 12.81 7.21 -4.92
C GLY A 35 13.89 8.21 -4.53
N ILE A 36 13.51 9.47 -4.45
CA ILE A 36 14.37 10.58 -4.06
C ILE A 36 14.82 10.38 -2.61
N GLY A 37 16.07 10.76 -2.30
CA GLY A 37 16.62 10.60 -0.95
C GLY A 37 16.96 9.16 -0.58
N GLY A 38 16.81 8.20 -1.50
CA GLY A 38 17.05 6.79 -1.23
C GLY A 38 15.88 6.06 -0.57
N ALA A 39 14.68 6.65 -0.58
CA ALA A 39 13.48 6.01 -0.08
C ALA A 39 13.15 4.76 -0.90
N ALA A 40 12.98 3.63 -0.23
CA ALA A 40 12.56 2.38 -0.86
C ALA A 40 11.08 2.46 -1.25
N ILE A 41 10.76 2.00 -2.45
CA ILE A 41 9.40 1.99 -3.00
C ILE A 41 9.09 0.61 -3.55
N ILE A 42 7.96 0.04 -3.14
CA ILE A 42 7.35 -1.13 -3.74
C ILE A 42 6.12 -0.67 -4.51
N VAL A 43 5.97 -1.17 -5.73
CA VAL A 43 4.84 -0.86 -6.61
C VAL A 43 4.21 -2.18 -7.04
N ASP A 44 3.04 -2.49 -6.50
CA ASP A 44 2.25 -3.64 -6.91
C ASP A 44 1.32 -3.24 -8.05
N THR A 45 1.37 -3.99 -9.13
CA THR A 45 0.60 -3.71 -10.34
C THR A 45 -0.22 -4.91 -10.76
N MET A 46 -1.42 -4.66 -11.26
CA MET A 46 -2.21 -5.65 -11.97
C MET A 46 -2.33 -5.20 -13.43
N THR A 47 -1.79 -5.95 -14.36
CA THR A 47 -1.72 -5.53 -15.77
C THR A 47 -2.00 -6.66 -16.75
N ASP A 48 -2.55 -6.28 -17.89
CA ASP A 48 -2.71 -7.13 -19.08
C ASP A 48 -1.50 -7.07 -20.02
N ASN A 49 -0.56 -6.13 -19.77
CA ASN A 49 0.60 -5.92 -20.64
C ASN A 49 1.84 -5.53 -19.85
N ARG A 50 2.58 -6.55 -19.43
CA ARG A 50 3.83 -6.42 -18.67
C ARG A 50 4.86 -5.49 -19.32
N VAL A 51 4.98 -5.53 -20.65
CA VAL A 51 6.01 -4.75 -21.37
C VAL A 51 5.69 -3.26 -21.32
N ARG A 52 4.42 -2.89 -21.47
CA ARG A 52 3.97 -1.51 -21.34
C ARG A 52 4.17 -1.02 -19.91
N THR A 53 3.68 -1.76 -18.94
CA THR A 53 3.72 -1.38 -17.52
C THR A 53 5.15 -1.19 -17.02
N VAL A 54 6.07 -2.10 -17.32
CA VAL A 54 7.47 -1.94 -16.91
C VAL A 54 8.12 -0.71 -17.52
N ALA A 55 7.75 -0.34 -18.75
CA ALA A 55 8.28 0.86 -19.40
C ALA A 55 7.73 2.15 -18.76
N GLU A 56 6.43 2.18 -18.44
CA GLU A 56 5.77 3.30 -17.77
C GLU A 56 6.30 3.50 -16.35
N VAL A 57 6.39 2.44 -15.54
CA VAL A 57 6.95 2.51 -14.18
C VAL A 57 8.40 2.98 -14.21
N ARG A 58 9.24 2.40 -15.09
CA ARG A 58 10.65 2.82 -15.24
C ARG A 58 10.77 4.27 -15.65
N HIS A 59 9.91 4.74 -16.56
CA HIS A 59 9.89 6.13 -17.00
C HIS A 59 9.50 7.06 -15.85
N ALA A 60 8.49 6.69 -15.03
CA ALA A 60 8.09 7.47 -13.87
C ALA A 60 9.24 7.64 -12.88
N PHE A 61 9.91 6.54 -12.49
CA PHE A 61 11.09 6.62 -11.63
C PHE A 61 12.19 7.53 -12.22
N ALA A 62 12.60 7.28 -13.46
CA ALA A 62 13.68 8.04 -14.10
C ALA A 62 13.37 9.53 -14.25
N LYS A 63 12.14 9.87 -14.61
CA LYS A 63 11.69 11.26 -14.80
C LYS A 63 11.70 12.07 -13.51
N HIS A 64 11.44 11.44 -12.38
CA HIS A 64 11.31 12.11 -11.08
C HIS A 64 12.54 11.92 -10.17
N GLY A 65 13.66 11.43 -10.71
CA GLY A 65 14.94 11.34 -10.01
C GLY A 65 15.09 10.11 -9.12
N GLY A 66 14.19 9.11 -9.27
CA GLY A 66 14.31 7.79 -8.68
C GLY A 66 15.01 6.79 -9.62
N ASN A 67 15.17 5.58 -9.16
CA ASN A 67 15.75 4.48 -9.92
C ASN A 67 15.00 3.17 -9.68
N MET A 68 14.43 2.60 -10.73
CA MET A 68 13.83 1.27 -10.66
C MET A 68 14.93 0.21 -10.54
N GLY A 69 14.87 -0.59 -9.50
CA GLY A 69 15.78 -1.69 -9.23
C GLY A 69 15.36 -3.01 -9.87
N THR A 70 16.01 -4.08 -9.44
CA THR A 70 15.63 -5.44 -9.75
C THR A 70 14.76 -6.01 -8.63
N GLU A 71 14.08 -7.10 -8.89
CA GLU A 71 13.33 -7.86 -7.87
C GLU A 71 14.22 -8.20 -6.67
N GLY A 72 13.73 -7.97 -5.46
CA GLY A 72 14.47 -8.14 -4.21
C GLY A 72 15.40 -6.99 -3.82
N SER A 73 15.42 -5.87 -4.58
CA SER A 73 16.30 -4.75 -4.28
C SER A 73 15.90 -3.94 -3.06
N VAL A 74 14.61 -3.90 -2.72
CA VAL A 74 14.07 -3.18 -1.56
C VAL A 74 13.13 -4.03 -0.68
N ALA A 75 12.60 -5.15 -1.19
CA ALA A 75 11.62 -5.97 -0.49
C ALA A 75 12.09 -6.43 0.90
N PHE A 76 13.40 -6.59 1.10
CA PHE A 76 13.98 -6.96 2.40
C PHE A 76 13.83 -5.88 3.48
N GLN A 77 13.49 -4.64 3.10
CA GLN A 77 13.23 -3.53 4.03
C GLN A 77 11.77 -3.45 4.47
N PHE A 78 10.92 -4.34 3.96
CA PHE A 78 9.50 -4.37 4.25
C PHE A 78 9.09 -5.72 4.83
N LYS A 79 8.20 -5.66 5.81
CA LYS A 79 7.57 -6.83 6.40
C LYS A 79 6.13 -6.94 5.88
N HIS A 80 5.77 -8.08 5.31
CA HIS A 80 4.39 -8.38 4.94
C HIS A 80 3.59 -8.67 6.22
N CYS A 81 2.66 -7.81 6.58
CA CYS A 81 1.90 -7.89 7.82
C CYS A 81 0.49 -7.34 7.66
N GLY A 82 -0.39 -7.69 8.60
CA GLY A 82 -1.64 -6.99 8.80
C GLY A 82 -1.40 -5.76 9.68
N GLN A 83 -1.98 -4.65 9.31
CA GLN A 83 -1.84 -3.37 10.00
C GLN A 83 -3.22 -2.80 10.31
N PHE A 84 -3.37 -2.32 11.55
CA PHE A 84 -4.53 -1.54 11.98
C PHE A 84 -4.02 -0.24 12.57
N VAL A 85 -4.56 0.90 12.12
CA VAL A 85 -4.21 2.21 12.63
C VAL A 85 -5.42 2.83 13.30
N PHE A 86 -5.25 3.26 14.54
CA PHE A 86 -6.28 3.95 15.33
C PHE A 86 -5.94 5.42 15.48
N ALA A 87 -6.97 6.27 15.48
CA ALA A 87 -6.81 7.70 15.71
C ALA A 87 -6.22 8.01 17.09
N PRO A 88 -5.47 9.11 17.21
CA PRO A 88 -5.00 9.63 18.49
C PRO A 88 -6.15 9.81 19.48
N GLY A 89 -5.91 9.38 20.73
CA GLY A 89 -6.93 9.43 21.80
C GLY A 89 -7.79 8.19 21.92
N THR A 90 -7.54 7.15 21.12
CA THR A 90 -8.10 5.83 21.37
C THR A 90 -7.47 5.23 22.64
N ASP A 91 -8.25 4.43 23.37
CA ASP A 91 -7.81 3.78 24.63
C ASP A 91 -6.73 2.73 24.31
N GLU A 92 -5.46 3.10 24.52
CA GLU A 92 -4.29 2.28 24.22
C GLU A 92 -4.28 0.97 25.00
N ASP A 93 -4.58 1.03 26.29
CA ASP A 93 -4.59 -0.17 27.15
C ASP A 93 -5.61 -1.20 26.65
N LYS A 94 -6.78 -0.73 26.25
CA LYS A 94 -7.83 -1.58 25.71
C LYS A 94 -7.47 -2.14 24.33
N VAL A 95 -6.87 -1.34 23.46
CA VAL A 95 -6.40 -1.80 22.12
C VAL A 95 -5.33 -2.87 22.31
N MET A 96 -4.36 -2.62 23.18
CA MET A 96 -3.27 -3.55 23.46
C MET A 96 -3.78 -4.88 24.02
N GLU A 97 -4.66 -4.85 25.04
CA GLU A 97 -5.24 -6.06 25.64
C GLU A 97 -5.95 -6.91 24.58
N VAL A 98 -6.90 -6.31 23.85
CA VAL A 98 -7.71 -7.03 22.85
C VAL A 98 -6.87 -7.54 21.69
N ALA A 99 -5.94 -6.73 21.19
CA ALA A 99 -5.11 -7.09 20.04
C ALA A 99 -4.15 -8.24 20.36
N LEU A 100 -3.46 -8.18 21.50
CA LEU A 100 -2.51 -9.23 21.92
C LEU A 100 -3.23 -10.53 22.25
N GLU A 101 -4.39 -10.48 22.91
CA GLU A 101 -5.20 -11.69 23.16
C GLU A 101 -5.68 -12.36 21.85
N ALA A 102 -5.92 -11.57 20.81
CA ALA A 102 -6.36 -12.05 19.51
C ALA A 102 -5.22 -12.53 18.61
N GLY A 103 -3.95 -12.35 19.01
CA GLY A 103 -2.79 -12.82 18.28
C GLY A 103 -2.03 -11.74 17.52
N ALA A 104 -2.16 -10.47 17.89
CA ALA A 104 -1.29 -9.40 17.36
C ALA A 104 0.17 -9.66 17.77
N GLU A 105 1.09 -9.34 16.88
CA GLU A 105 2.53 -9.49 17.12
C GLU A 105 3.09 -8.30 17.91
N ASP A 106 2.57 -7.10 17.64
CA ASP A 106 3.04 -5.88 18.28
C ASP A 106 1.96 -4.79 18.28
N VAL A 107 2.09 -3.85 19.22
CA VAL A 107 1.28 -2.64 19.31
C VAL A 107 2.22 -1.48 19.58
N VAL A 108 2.26 -0.52 18.69
CA VAL A 108 3.13 0.64 18.72
C VAL A 108 2.31 1.91 18.81
N THR A 109 2.70 2.83 19.70
CA THR A 109 2.08 4.15 19.76
C THR A 109 3.06 5.18 19.21
N ASP A 110 2.64 5.91 18.20
CA ASP A 110 3.43 6.95 17.56
C ASP A 110 3.48 8.23 18.41
N ASP A 111 4.42 9.11 18.10
CA ASP A 111 4.62 10.39 18.81
C ASP A 111 3.41 11.32 18.75
N ASP A 112 2.55 11.18 17.75
CA ASP A 112 1.28 11.92 17.59
C ASP A 112 0.11 11.28 18.35
N GLY A 113 0.34 10.12 19.00
CA GLY A 113 -0.65 9.37 19.75
C GLY A 113 -1.52 8.42 18.91
N ALA A 114 -1.21 8.21 17.64
CA ALA A 114 -1.83 7.17 16.84
C ALA A 114 -1.33 5.78 17.32
N ILE A 115 -2.21 4.80 17.31
CA ILE A 115 -1.89 3.44 17.74
C ILE A 115 -1.88 2.53 16.53
N GLU A 116 -0.74 1.87 16.29
CA GLU A 116 -0.56 0.89 15.24
C GLU A 116 -0.53 -0.53 15.84
N VAL A 117 -1.41 -1.40 15.36
CA VAL A 117 -1.42 -2.83 15.70
C VAL A 117 -0.89 -3.62 14.52
N ILE A 118 0.07 -4.49 14.78
CA ILE A 118 0.77 -5.29 13.77
C ILE A 118 0.46 -6.77 13.99
N THR A 119 0.09 -7.47 12.93
CA THR A 119 -0.25 -8.88 12.97
C THR A 119 0.45 -9.67 11.87
N ALA A 120 0.57 -10.97 12.03
CA ALA A 120 0.85 -11.82 10.88
C ALA A 120 -0.33 -11.75 9.89
N PRO A 121 -0.09 -11.87 8.57
CA PRO A 121 -1.17 -11.82 7.57
C PRO A 121 -2.26 -12.86 7.80
N GLY A 122 -1.89 -14.04 8.35
CA GLY A 122 -2.83 -15.12 8.66
C GLY A 122 -3.77 -14.82 9.85
N ASP A 123 -3.34 -13.97 10.77
CA ASP A 123 -4.08 -13.65 12.00
C ASP A 123 -4.90 -12.34 11.84
N PHE A 124 -4.76 -11.66 10.71
CA PHE A 124 -5.41 -10.39 10.43
C PHE A 124 -6.93 -10.43 10.67
N GLU A 125 -7.64 -11.43 10.13
CA GLU A 125 -9.09 -11.55 10.28
C GLU A 125 -9.50 -11.84 11.73
N ALA A 126 -8.72 -12.62 12.48
CA ALA A 126 -8.99 -12.93 13.87
C ALA A 126 -8.88 -11.66 14.74
N VAL A 127 -7.80 -10.91 14.57
CA VAL A 127 -7.56 -9.64 15.28
C VAL A 127 -8.61 -8.59 14.89
N LYS A 128 -8.95 -8.47 13.61
CA LYS A 128 -10.01 -7.56 13.14
C LYS A 128 -11.33 -7.82 13.82
N ASN A 129 -11.77 -9.08 13.84
CA ASN A 129 -13.03 -9.46 14.46
C ASN A 129 -13.04 -9.20 15.97
N ALA A 130 -11.92 -9.43 16.66
CA ALA A 130 -11.80 -9.16 18.10
C ALA A 130 -11.87 -7.65 18.40
N LEU A 131 -11.18 -6.83 17.63
CA LEU A 131 -11.21 -5.37 17.75
C LEU A 131 -12.63 -4.82 17.51
N GLU A 132 -13.29 -5.29 16.45
CA GLU A 132 -14.67 -4.89 16.15
C GLU A 132 -15.66 -5.32 17.25
N ALA A 133 -15.52 -6.55 17.80
CA ALA A 133 -16.35 -7.06 18.91
C ALA A 133 -16.16 -6.23 20.19
N ALA A 134 -14.94 -5.72 20.44
CA ALA A 134 -14.65 -4.81 21.54
C ALA A 134 -15.13 -3.37 21.30
N GLY A 135 -15.68 -3.07 20.11
CA GLY A 135 -16.15 -1.74 19.72
C GLY A 135 -15.01 -0.78 19.32
N LEU A 136 -13.82 -1.32 19.07
CA LEU A 136 -12.65 -0.59 18.59
C LEU A 136 -12.69 -0.55 17.05
N LYS A 137 -12.72 0.66 16.49
CA LYS A 137 -12.77 0.85 15.03
C LYS A 137 -11.47 1.48 14.57
N PRO A 138 -10.61 0.75 13.86
CA PRO A 138 -9.44 1.34 13.24
C PRO A 138 -9.84 2.25 12.07
N GLU A 139 -9.05 3.26 11.80
CA GLU A 139 -9.16 4.11 10.60
C GLU A 139 -8.64 3.40 9.36
N VAL A 140 -7.59 2.60 9.55
CA VAL A 140 -7.01 1.75 8.51
C VAL A 140 -6.96 0.32 9.02
N ALA A 141 -7.33 -0.65 8.18
CA ALA A 141 -7.24 -2.08 8.46
C ALA A 141 -6.96 -2.82 7.15
N GLU A 142 -5.71 -3.19 6.93
CA GLU A 142 -5.29 -3.83 5.68
C GLU A 142 -4.09 -4.76 5.89
N VAL A 143 -3.90 -5.67 4.94
CA VAL A 143 -2.68 -6.47 4.84
C VAL A 143 -1.77 -5.79 3.84
N THR A 144 -0.61 -5.34 4.29
CA THR A 144 0.29 -4.49 3.52
C THR A 144 1.76 -4.83 3.73
N MET A 145 2.63 -4.14 2.99
CA MET A 145 4.08 -4.21 3.14
C MET A 145 4.54 -3.03 4.02
N ARG A 146 4.72 -3.28 5.31
CA ARG A 146 5.18 -2.27 6.26
C ARG A 146 6.69 -2.11 6.20
N ALA A 147 7.17 -0.87 6.08
CA ALA A 147 8.59 -0.59 6.15
C ALA A 147 9.14 -0.82 7.57
N GLU A 148 10.28 -1.50 7.68
CA GLU A 148 10.98 -1.70 8.97
C GLU A 148 11.74 -0.43 9.40
N ASN A 149 12.17 0.38 8.42
CA ASN A 149 12.85 1.64 8.66
C ASN A 149 12.25 2.73 7.79
N THR A 150 12.15 3.93 8.35
CA THR A 150 11.67 5.13 7.64
C THR A 150 12.81 6.13 7.48
N ILE A 151 12.71 6.96 6.44
CA ILE A 151 13.61 8.08 6.23
C ILE A 151 12.80 9.36 6.05
N ASP A 152 13.34 10.46 6.58
CA ASP A 152 12.72 11.76 6.40
C ASP A 152 13.11 12.35 5.06
N VAL A 153 12.11 12.58 4.19
CA VAL A 153 12.29 13.28 2.92
C VAL A 153 11.70 14.67 3.07
N VAL A 154 12.54 15.71 3.00
CA VAL A 154 12.15 17.09 3.31
C VAL A 154 12.40 18.05 2.14
N GLY A 155 11.72 19.20 2.13
CA GLY A 155 11.97 20.29 1.20
C GLY A 155 11.62 19.94 -0.26
N GLU A 156 12.53 20.27 -1.18
CA GLU A 156 12.34 19.99 -2.63
C GLU A 156 12.23 18.49 -2.93
N ASP A 157 12.92 17.67 -2.17
CA ASP A 157 12.93 16.23 -2.39
C ASP A 157 11.59 15.61 -1.99
N ALA A 158 10.92 16.10 -0.95
CA ALA A 158 9.56 15.71 -0.61
C ALA A 158 8.58 16.04 -1.74
N ALA A 159 8.69 17.25 -2.33
CA ALA A 159 7.84 17.64 -3.46
C ALA A 159 8.09 16.80 -4.72
N LYS A 160 9.32 16.38 -4.96
CA LYS A 160 9.65 15.48 -6.09
C LYS A 160 9.14 14.07 -5.82
N MET A 161 9.28 13.59 -4.58
CA MET A 161 8.77 12.28 -4.15
C MET A 161 7.25 12.23 -4.32
N GLN A 162 6.52 13.24 -3.84
CA GLN A 162 5.07 13.30 -4.00
C GLN A 162 4.66 13.20 -5.47
N ARG A 163 5.34 13.93 -6.36
CA ARG A 163 5.07 13.86 -7.82
C ARG A 163 5.37 12.48 -8.40
N LEU A 164 6.37 11.77 -7.88
CA LEU A 164 6.65 10.39 -8.30
C LEU A 164 5.49 9.47 -7.89
N LEU A 165 5.03 9.57 -6.65
CA LEU A 165 3.92 8.79 -6.14
C LEU A 165 2.63 9.10 -6.92
N ASP A 166 2.29 10.38 -7.10
CA ASP A 166 1.11 10.81 -7.87
C ASP A 166 1.12 10.23 -9.30
N VAL A 167 2.28 10.25 -9.97
CA VAL A 167 2.41 9.69 -11.32
C VAL A 167 2.28 8.17 -11.32
N LEU A 168 2.82 7.49 -10.32
CA LEU A 168 2.68 6.04 -10.19
C LEU A 168 1.23 5.65 -9.91
N GLU A 169 0.52 6.37 -9.03
CA GLU A 169 -0.90 6.15 -8.75
C GLU A 169 -1.81 6.43 -9.95
N ASP A 170 -1.45 7.42 -10.78
CA ASP A 170 -2.17 7.73 -12.03
C ASP A 170 -2.01 6.63 -13.10
N LEU A 171 -0.99 5.77 -12.99
CA LEU A 171 -0.84 4.59 -13.83
C LEU A 171 -1.93 3.60 -13.43
N SER A 172 -2.92 3.43 -14.29
CA SER A 172 -4.11 2.60 -14.07
C SER A 172 -3.78 1.18 -13.56
N LEU A 173 -4.38 0.78 -12.42
CA LEU A 173 -4.24 -0.52 -11.76
C LEU A 173 -2.93 -0.72 -10.96
N ILE A 174 -2.41 0.34 -10.35
CA ILE A 174 -1.24 0.27 -9.47
C ILE A 174 -1.66 0.55 -8.03
N HIS A 175 -1.12 -0.22 -7.10
CA HIS A 175 -1.12 0.03 -5.66
C HIS A 175 0.32 0.23 -5.18
N ILE A 176 0.57 1.29 -4.41
CA ILE A 176 1.89 1.67 -3.92
C ILE A 176 1.96 1.46 -2.41
#